data_198b0e772ad2b178e9e8ffa226cd8e0d
#
_entry.id   198b0e772ad2b178e9e8ffa226cd8e0d
#
_cell.length_a   1.000
_cell.length_b   1.000
_cell.length_c   1.000
_cell.angle_alpha   90.00
_cell.angle_beta   90.00
_cell.angle_gamma   90.00
#
_symmetry.space_group_name_H-M   'P 1'
#
loop_
_entity.id
_entity.type
_entity.pdbx_description
1 polymer ?
#
loop_
_entity_poly.entity_id
_entity_poly.type
_entity_poly.pdbx_seq_one_letter_code
_entity_poly.pdbx_strand_id
1 'polypeptide(L)'
;MKVLSLFDGMSCGQIALDRLGIEVEAYHASEIDKYAIAVTTANYPDTIHLGDVRDVNIREHFDLVMFGSPCQGFSFSGKHLNFDDPRSALFFEAVRILGEARQINPDVKFLMENVRMKKESMKVITDALGVSPVAINSNLVSAQNRYRLYWTNLKVDGLPQDKGIKLKDIIEDSFLTDRDKSHCLDANYFKGGNLKSYFEKHRRQLVFSKSGNTNPKIRQIPRGWNKGGLKALDGKVPSLTTSGWEHNNHLTFDEGLTYRKLTPLECERLQTVPEGYTNHVSNTQRYKMLGNGWTIDVITHLLHELERKD
;
A
#
# COMPACT_ATOMS: atom_id res chain seq x y z
N MET A 1 -5.90 0.30 -26.62
CA MET A 1 -6.57 -0.82 -25.93
C MET A 1 -7.72 -0.31 -25.08
N LYS A 2 -8.76 -1.15 -24.83
CA LYS A 2 -9.84 -0.86 -23.89
C LYS A 2 -9.60 -1.54 -22.55
N VAL A 3 -9.69 -0.78 -21.46
CA VAL A 3 -9.36 -1.24 -20.11
C VAL A 3 -10.57 -1.13 -19.18
N LEU A 4 -10.77 -2.16 -18.37
CA LEU A 4 -11.74 -2.16 -17.28
C LEU A 4 -11.00 -2.29 -15.94
N SER A 5 -11.20 -1.36 -15.04
CA SER A 5 -10.65 -1.40 -13.68
C SER A 5 -11.78 -1.42 -12.66
N LEU A 6 -11.80 -2.47 -11.83
CA LEU A 6 -12.79 -2.63 -10.76
C LEU A 6 -12.15 -2.31 -9.42
N PHE A 7 -12.89 -1.62 -8.54
CA PHE A 7 -12.34 -1.06 -7.29
C PHE A 7 -11.15 -0.14 -7.56
N ASP A 8 -11.30 0.70 -8.58
CA ASP A 8 -10.22 1.43 -9.24
C ASP A 8 -9.41 2.35 -8.29
N GLY A 9 -10.04 2.82 -7.23
CA GLY A 9 -9.42 3.75 -6.31
C GLY A 9 -9.07 5.07 -7.01
N MET A 10 -7.81 5.46 -6.91
CA MET A 10 -7.27 6.66 -7.56
C MET A 10 -6.62 6.37 -8.92
N SER A 11 -7.07 5.34 -9.64
CA SER A 11 -6.60 4.95 -10.98
C SER A 11 -5.11 4.61 -11.09
N CYS A 12 -4.61 3.84 -10.15
CA CYS A 12 -3.23 3.35 -10.19
C CYS A 12 -2.90 2.59 -11.48
N GLY A 13 -3.88 1.92 -12.07
CA GLY A 13 -3.75 1.21 -13.35
C GLY A 13 -3.45 2.14 -14.51
N GLN A 14 -4.14 3.29 -14.61
CA GLN A 14 -3.87 4.29 -15.66
C GLN A 14 -2.44 4.83 -15.55
N ILE A 15 -2.00 5.17 -14.33
CA ILE A 15 -0.63 5.67 -14.12
C ILE A 15 0.41 4.63 -14.59
N ALA A 16 0.17 3.34 -14.34
CA ALA A 16 1.09 2.28 -14.77
C ALA A 16 1.11 2.11 -16.30
N LEU A 17 -0.05 2.19 -16.95
CA LEU A 17 -0.17 2.13 -18.41
C LEU A 17 0.51 3.33 -19.09
N ASP A 18 0.33 4.54 -18.55
CA ASP A 18 1.03 5.74 -19.02
C ASP A 18 2.55 5.60 -18.94
N ARG A 19 3.08 5.03 -17.84
CA ARG A 19 4.52 4.78 -17.69
C ARG A 19 5.09 3.82 -18.73
N LEU A 20 4.27 2.90 -19.20
CA LEU A 20 4.64 1.95 -20.26
C LEU A 20 4.42 2.54 -21.65
N GLY A 21 3.88 3.76 -21.76
CA GLY A 21 3.55 4.37 -23.05
C GLY A 21 2.47 3.60 -23.81
N ILE A 22 1.61 2.89 -23.09
CA ILE A 22 0.52 2.10 -23.68
C ILE A 22 -0.64 3.04 -24.00
N GLU A 23 -1.02 3.09 -25.27
CA GLU A 23 -2.17 3.87 -25.73
C GLU A 23 -3.48 3.22 -25.26
N VAL A 24 -4.23 3.95 -24.41
CA VAL A 24 -5.54 3.54 -23.89
C VAL A 24 -6.63 4.27 -24.67
N GLU A 25 -7.43 3.53 -25.44
CA GLU A 25 -8.57 4.06 -26.22
C GLU A 25 -9.72 4.47 -25.29
N ALA A 26 -10.01 3.63 -24.29
CA ALA A 26 -11.05 3.87 -23.31
C ALA A 26 -10.69 3.17 -21.99
N TYR A 27 -10.84 3.91 -20.89
CA TYR A 27 -10.64 3.38 -19.55
C TYR A 27 -11.94 3.46 -18.75
N HIS A 28 -12.45 2.29 -18.38
CA HIS A 28 -13.68 2.14 -17.61
C HIS A 28 -13.32 1.84 -16.16
N ALA A 29 -13.80 2.65 -15.22
CA ALA A 29 -13.50 2.56 -13.80
C ALA A 29 -14.74 2.32 -12.96
N SER A 30 -14.82 1.21 -12.24
CA SER A 30 -15.81 0.99 -11.20
C SER A 30 -15.22 1.37 -9.84
N GLU A 31 -15.72 2.45 -9.25
CA GLU A 31 -15.34 2.99 -7.95
C GLU A 31 -16.54 3.75 -7.35
N ILE A 32 -16.68 3.72 -6.01
CA ILE A 32 -17.77 4.39 -5.28
C ILE A 32 -17.26 5.48 -4.31
N ASP A 33 -15.96 5.51 -4.01
CA ASP A 33 -15.39 6.55 -3.15
C ASP A 33 -15.28 7.87 -3.94
N LYS A 34 -16.16 8.82 -3.65
CA LYS A 34 -16.21 10.11 -4.33
C LYS A 34 -14.89 10.89 -4.32
N TYR A 35 -14.02 10.65 -3.33
CA TYR A 35 -12.72 11.33 -3.25
C TYR A 35 -11.69 10.68 -4.18
N ALA A 36 -11.75 9.37 -4.31
CA ALA A 36 -10.95 8.65 -5.30
C ALA A 36 -11.38 9.05 -6.71
N ILE A 37 -12.68 9.04 -7.00
CA ILE A 37 -13.26 9.50 -8.27
C ILE A 37 -12.81 10.94 -8.58
N ALA A 38 -12.85 11.84 -7.60
CA ALA A 38 -12.43 13.24 -7.80
C ALA A 38 -10.95 13.35 -8.20
N VAL A 39 -10.06 12.54 -7.61
CA VAL A 39 -8.63 12.49 -7.98
C VAL A 39 -8.45 11.90 -9.37
N THR A 40 -9.15 10.81 -9.68
CA THR A 40 -9.13 10.23 -11.03
C THR A 40 -9.59 11.21 -12.09
N THR A 41 -10.76 11.84 -11.90
CA THR A 41 -11.31 12.80 -12.86
C THR A 41 -10.41 14.02 -13.06
N ALA A 42 -9.72 14.48 -12.01
CA ALA A 42 -8.79 15.62 -12.11
C ALA A 42 -7.54 15.29 -12.94
N ASN A 43 -7.05 14.06 -12.89
CA ASN A 43 -5.85 13.63 -13.62
C ASN A 43 -6.18 12.97 -14.97
N TYR A 44 -7.33 12.30 -15.05
CA TYR A 44 -7.80 11.56 -16.23
C TYR A 44 -9.28 11.88 -16.48
N PRO A 45 -9.58 13.05 -17.08
CA PRO A 45 -10.95 13.51 -17.27
C PRO A 45 -11.79 12.63 -18.21
N ASP A 46 -11.14 11.87 -19.08
CA ASP A 46 -11.79 10.98 -20.05
C ASP A 46 -12.14 9.59 -19.47
N THR A 47 -11.89 9.36 -18.17
CA THR A 47 -12.25 8.11 -17.50
C THR A 47 -13.76 7.90 -17.48
N ILE A 48 -14.21 6.74 -17.92
CA ILE A 48 -15.63 6.35 -17.92
C ILE A 48 -15.96 5.73 -16.57
N HIS A 49 -16.67 6.45 -15.71
CA HIS A 49 -17.05 5.97 -14.37
C HIS A 49 -18.30 5.10 -14.42
N LEU A 50 -18.19 3.85 -13.96
CA LEU A 50 -19.26 2.84 -13.94
C LEU A 50 -19.99 2.75 -12.58
N GLY A 51 -19.48 3.38 -11.52
CA GLY A 51 -20.08 3.32 -10.18
C GLY A 51 -19.82 2.00 -9.45
N ASP A 52 -20.87 1.40 -8.87
CA ASP A 52 -20.76 0.18 -8.07
C ASP A 52 -20.45 -1.05 -8.93
N VAL A 53 -19.52 -1.86 -8.51
CA VAL A 53 -19.10 -3.09 -9.21
C VAL A 53 -20.27 -4.08 -9.40
N ARG A 54 -21.25 -4.06 -8.51
CA ARG A 54 -22.45 -4.93 -8.59
C ARG A 54 -23.37 -4.60 -9.76
N ASP A 55 -23.29 -3.37 -10.25
CA ASP A 55 -24.10 -2.89 -11.37
C ASP A 55 -23.39 -3.03 -12.72
N VAL A 56 -22.10 -3.42 -12.70
CA VAL A 56 -21.30 -3.58 -13.93
C VAL A 56 -21.72 -4.85 -14.67
N ASN A 57 -22.07 -4.69 -15.95
CA ASN A 57 -22.36 -5.76 -16.89
C ASN A 57 -21.54 -5.56 -18.16
N ILE A 58 -20.85 -6.57 -18.61
CA ILE A 58 -19.97 -6.49 -19.77
C ILE A 58 -20.76 -6.74 -21.05
N ARG A 59 -20.73 -5.75 -21.97
CA ARG A 59 -21.41 -5.83 -23.27
C ARG A 59 -20.49 -5.46 -24.45
N GLU A 60 -19.24 -5.17 -24.16
CA GLU A 60 -18.24 -4.78 -25.14
C GLU A 60 -16.91 -5.48 -24.88
N HIS A 61 -16.02 -5.40 -25.85
CA HIS A 61 -14.68 -5.98 -25.81
C HIS A 61 -13.78 -5.16 -24.87
N PHE A 62 -13.08 -5.85 -23.97
CA PHE A 62 -11.97 -5.32 -23.18
C PHE A 62 -10.71 -6.13 -23.44
N ASP A 63 -9.57 -5.44 -23.51
CA ASP A 63 -8.25 -6.05 -23.67
C ASP A 63 -7.63 -6.40 -22.33
N LEU A 64 -7.92 -5.60 -21.29
CA LEU A 64 -7.37 -5.75 -19.94
C LEU A 64 -8.44 -5.49 -18.87
N VAL A 65 -8.52 -6.40 -17.90
CA VAL A 65 -9.33 -6.23 -16.67
C VAL A 65 -8.41 -6.20 -15.46
N MET A 66 -8.46 -5.12 -14.68
CA MET A 66 -7.67 -4.97 -13.45
C MET A 66 -8.58 -4.84 -12.24
N PHE A 67 -8.19 -5.44 -11.10
CA PHE A 67 -8.95 -5.28 -9.86
C PHE A 67 -8.14 -5.57 -8.61
N GLY A 68 -8.50 -4.88 -7.52
CA GLY A 68 -8.02 -5.13 -6.16
C GLY A 68 -9.21 -5.23 -5.22
N SER A 69 -9.81 -6.40 -5.08
CA SER A 69 -11.01 -6.56 -4.26
C SER A 69 -10.73 -6.27 -2.78
N PRO A 70 -11.71 -5.75 -2.00
CA PRO A 70 -11.53 -5.49 -0.58
C PRO A 70 -11.04 -6.72 0.18
N CYS A 71 -9.89 -6.58 0.85
CA CYS A 71 -9.21 -7.67 1.55
C CYS A 71 -9.79 -8.03 2.92
N GLN A 72 -10.79 -7.31 3.41
CA GLN A 72 -11.25 -7.38 4.81
C GLN A 72 -11.84 -8.75 5.21
N GLY A 73 -12.28 -9.55 4.27
CA GLY A 73 -12.68 -10.95 4.50
C GLY A 73 -11.54 -11.97 4.46
N PHE A 74 -10.42 -11.64 3.82
CA PHE A 74 -9.31 -12.56 3.54
C PHE A 74 -8.03 -12.30 4.35
N SER A 75 -7.88 -11.12 5.00
CA SER A 75 -6.61 -10.73 5.63
C SER A 75 -6.35 -11.44 6.96
N PHE A 76 -5.06 -11.71 7.26
CA PHE A 76 -4.61 -12.23 8.56
C PHE A 76 -5.00 -11.35 9.76
N SER A 77 -5.18 -10.05 9.55
CA SER A 77 -5.48 -9.05 10.58
C SER A 77 -6.98 -8.85 10.80
N GLY A 78 -7.85 -9.48 10.00
CA GLY A 78 -9.29 -9.38 10.08
C GLY A 78 -9.91 -10.48 10.97
N LYS A 79 -11.15 -10.28 11.41
CA LYS A 79 -11.98 -11.39 11.90
C LYS A 79 -12.13 -12.36 10.73
N HIS A 80 -11.72 -13.62 10.91
CA HIS A 80 -11.80 -14.67 9.89
C HIS A 80 -13.27 -14.91 9.50
N LEU A 81 -13.76 -14.10 8.57
CA LEU A 81 -15.12 -14.20 8.07
C LEU A 81 -15.08 -15.10 6.85
N ASN A 82 -15.92 -16.09 6.83
CA ASN A 82 -16.11 -17.06 5.74
C ASN A 82 -16.60 -16.35 4.47
N PHE A 83 -16.74 -17.08 3.36
CA PHE A 83 -17.27 -16.62 2.08
C PHE A 83 -18.68 -16.01 2.15
N ASP A 84 -19.40 -16.19 3.27
CA ASP A 84 -20.69 -15.55 3.56
C ASP A 84 -20.57 -14.07 3.99
N ASP A 85 -19.35 -13.53 4.16
CA ASP A 85 -19.15 -12.10 4.44
C ASP A 85 -19.48 -11.27 3.18
N PRO A 86 -20.36 -10.27 3.28
CA PRO A 86 -20.69 -9.37 2.15
C PRO A 86 -19.49 -8.74 1.45
N ARG A 87 -18.33 -8.65 2.13
CA ARG A 87 -17.09 -8.11 1.56
C ARG A 87 -16.34 -9.13 0.70
N SER A 88 -16.52 -10.43 0.97
CA SER A 88 -16.03 -11.51 0.11
C SER A 88 -16.89 -11.62 -1.15
N ALA A 89 -18.17 -11.29 -1.08
CA ALA A 89 -19.07 -11.28 -2.24
C ALA A 89 -18.56 -10.35 -3.35
N LEU A 90 -17.91 -9.22 -3.00
CA LEU A 90 -17.34 -8.30 -4.00
C LEU A 90 -16.22 -8.92 -4.84
N PHE A 91 -15.45 -9.88 -4.29
CA PHE A 91 -14.49 -10.64 -5.09
C PHE A 91 -15.19 -11.49 -6.15
N PHE A 92 -16.30 -12.15 -5.79
CA PHE A 92 -17.05 -12.96 -6.74
C PHE A 92 -17.75 -12.13 -7.81
N GLU A 93 -18.14 -10.89 -7.51
CA GLU A 93 -18.58 -9.94 -8.54
C GLU A 93 -17.47 -9.66 -9.56
N ALA A 94 -16.24 -9.43 -9.11
CA ALA A 94 -15.12 -9.26 -10.03
C ALA A 94 -14.84 -10.53 -10.86
N VAL A 95 -14.98 -11.71 -10.27
CA VAL A 95 -14.85 -12.99 -11.00
C VAL A 95 -15.97 -13.15 -12.04
N ARG A 96 -17.22 -12.78 -11.71
CA ARG A 96 -18.36 -12.76 -12.64
C ARG A 96 -18.05 -11.87 -13.84
N ILE A 97 -17.64 -10.63 -13.58
CA ILE A 97 -17.31 -9.63 -14.60
C ILE A 97 -16.15 -10.10 -15.48
N LEU A 98 -15.10 -10.67 -14.90
CA LEU A 98 -13.99 -11.26 -15.68
C LEU A 98 -14.49 -12.44 -16.53
N GLY A 99 -15.41 -13.25 -16.02
CA GLY A 99 -16.07 -14.34 -16.77
C GLY A 99 -16.86 -13.81 -17.96
N GLU A 100 -17.63 -12.75 -17.79
CA GLU A 100 -18.37 -12.08 -18.88
C GLU A 100 -17.40 -11.49 -19.92
N ALA A 101 -16.33 -10.82 -19.47
CA ALA A 101 -15.31 -10.29 -20.39
C ALA A 101 -14.64 -11.40 -21.21
N ARG A 102 -14.36 -12.57 -20.61
CA ARG A 102 -13.81 -13.74 -21.29
C ARG A 102 -14.78 -14.37 -22.33
N GLN A 103 -16.08 -14.24 -22.13
CA GLN A 103 -17.06 -14.71 -23.15
C GLN A 103 -17.00 -13.86 -24.42
N ILE A 104 -16.71 -12.56 -24.31
CA ILE A 104 -16.59 -11.64 -25.44
C ILE A 104 -15.18 -11.66 -26.02
N ASN A 105 -14.15 -11.64 -25.16
CA ASN A 105 -12.75 -11.71 -25.53
C ASN A 105 -12.06 -12.86 -24.76
N PRO A 106 -11.93 -14.07 -25.34
CA PRO A 106 -11.25 -15.18 -24.69
C PRO A 106 -9.78 -14.91 -24.31
N ASP A 107 -9.13 -13.97 -25.02
CA ASP A 107 -7.73 -13.59 -24.81
C ASP A 107 -7.54 -12.41 -23.85
N VAL A 108 -8.63 -11.94 -23.21
CA VAL A 108 -8.59 -10.81 -22.27
C VAL A 108 -7.51 -11.03 -21.22
N LYS A 109 -6.65 -10.04 -21.07
CA LYS A 109 -5.65 -10.02 -20.00
C LYS A 109 -6.28 -9.58 -18.70
N PHE A 110 -5.74 -10.06 -17.59
CA PHE A 110 -6.20 -9.57 -16.30
C PHE A 110 -5.06 -9.46 -15.29
N LEU A 111 -5.24 -8.58 -14.33
CA LEU A 111 -4.39 -8.42 -13.15
C LEU A 111 -5.26 -8.23 -11.91
N MET A 112 -5.10 -9.11 -10.94
CA MET A 112 -5.71 -8.99 -9.61
C MET A 112 -4.64 -8.83 -8.55
N GLU A 113 -4.83 -7.87 -7.64
CA GLU A 113 -3.97 -7.66 -6.46
C GLU A 113 -4.72 -8.01 -5.17
N ASN A 114 -4.02 -8.61 -4.20
CA ASN A 114 -4.51 -8.69 -2.83
C ASN A 114 -3.38 -8.78 -1.80
N VAL A 115 -3.74 -8.62 -0.52
CA VAL A 115 -2.82 -8.75 0.60
C VAL A 115 -2.41 -10.21 0.84
N ARG A 116 -1.35 -10.40 1.62
CA ARG A 116 -1.00 -11.73 2.15
C ARG A 116 -2.16 -12.29 2.98
N MET A 117 -2.53 -13.54 2.71
CA MET A 117 -3.67 -14.23 3.30
C MET A 117 -3.33 -15.66 3.69
N LYS A 118 -4.27 -16.38 4.31
CA LYS A 118 -4.15 -17.80 4.58
C LYS A 118 -4.16 -18.63 3.29
N LYS A 119 -3.52 -19.81 3.33
CA LYS A 119 -3.44 -20.73 2.18
C LYS A 119 -4.82 -21.12 1.64
N GLU A 120 -5.78 -21.32 2.53
CA GLU A 120 -7.16 -21.68 2.17
C GLU A 120 -7.82 -20.57 1.34
N SER A 121 -7.73 -19.32 1.80
CA SER A 121 -8.27 -18.15 1.06
C SER A 121 -7.53 -17.94 -0.26
N MET A 122 -6.21 -18.10 -0.28
CA MET A 122 -5.41 -18.01 -1.49
C MET A 122 -5.81 -19.08 -2.51
N LYS A 123 -6.08 -20.32 -2.04
CA LYS A 123 -6.54 -21.41 -2.90
C LYS A 123 -7.85 -21.08 -3.60
N VAL A 124 -8.82 -20.53 -2.87
CA VAL A 124 -10.12 -20.16 -3.48
C VAL A 124 -9.96 -19.12 -4.59
N ILE A 125 -9.11 -18.09 -4.36
CA ILE A 125 -8.84 -17.08 -5.39
C ILE A 125 -8.13 -17.74 -6.58
N THR A 126 -7.15 -18.58 -6.32
CA THR A 126 -6.41 -19.33 -7.36
C THR A 126 -7.32 -20.23 -8.18
N ASP A 127 -8.20 -20.98 -7.53
CA ASP A 127 -9.16 -21.86 -8.21
C ASP A 127 -10.16 -21.05 -9.07
N ALA A 128 -10.64 -19.90 -8.57
CA ALA A 128 -11.59 -19.05 -9.29
C ALA A 128 -10.95 -18.34 -10.52
N LEU A 129 -9.69 -17.95 -10.44
CA LEU A 129 -8.99 -17.24 -11.51
C LEU A 129 -8.26 -18.18 -12.48
N GLY A 130 -7.96 -19.42 -12.06
CA GLY A 130 -7.27 -20.43 -12.84
C GLY A 130 -5.76 -20.24 -12.96
N VAL A 131 -5.14 -19.33 -12.17
CA VAL A 131 -3.70 -19.05 -12.18
C VAL A 131 -3.17 -18.91 -10.75
N SER A 132 -1.90 -19.27 -10.55
CA SER A 132 -1.22 -19.09 -9.27
C SER A 132 -0.72 -17.66 -9.10
N PRO A 133 -0.68 -17.13 -7.86
CA PRO A 133 -0.20 -15.78 -7.64
C PRO A 133 1.31 -15.66 -7.71
N VAL A 134 1.77 -14.51 -8.20
CA VAL A 134 3.15 -14.03 -8.01
C VAL A 134 3.18 -13.17 -6.77
N ALA A 135 4.18 -13.37 -5.92
CA ALA A 135 4.34 -12.60 -4.68
C ALA A 135 5.45 -11.56 -4.86
N ILE A 136 5.13 -10.29 -4.69
CA ILE A 136 6.10 -9.20 -4.83
C ILE A 136 6.07 -8.32 -3.57
N ASN A 137 7.25 -7.97 -3.06
CA ASN A 137 7.39 -6.92 -2.06
C ASN A 137 7.82 -5.64 -2.75
N SER A 138 7.07 -4.56 -2.56
CA SER A 138 7.37 -3.25 -3.15
C SER A 138 8.73 -2.68 -2.73
N ASN A 139 9.39 -3.24 -1.71
CA ASN A 139 10.72 -2.80 -1.28
C ASN A 139 11.79 -2.89 -2.38
N LEU A 140 11.58 -3.67 -3.42
CA LEU A 140 12.46 -3.73 -4.58
C LEU A 140 12.41 -2.43 -5.42
N VAL A 141 11.25 -1.79 -5.48
CA VAL A 141 11.03 -0.62 -6.35
C VAL A 141 10.66 0.65 -5.60
N SER A 142 10.52 0.56 -4.27
CA SER A 142 10.09 1.65 -3.40
C SER A 142 10.79 1.60 -2.04
N ALA A 143 10.65 2.66 -1.26
CA ALA A 143 11.16 2.75 0.10
C ALA A 143 10.24 2.11 1.16
N GLN A 144 9.29 1.20 0.79
CA GLN A 144 8.41 0.56 1.76
C GLN A 144 8.39 -0.97 1.66
N ASN A 145 8.19 -1.62 2.81
CA ASN A 145 7.86 -3.03 2.88
C ASN A 145 6.37 -3.24 2.67
N ARG A 146 5.96 -3.57 1.44
CA ARG A 146 4.57 -3.83 1.06
C ARG A 146 4.49 -5.13 0.27
N TYR A 147 4.29 -6.23 0.97
CA TYR A 147 4.17 -7.56 0.38
C TYR A 147 2.75 -7.78 -0.13
N ARG A 148 2.61 -8.13 -1.42
CA ARG A 148 1.33 -8.37 -2.09
C ARG A 148 1.37 -9.63 -2.94
N LEU A 149 0.20 -10.15 -3.22
CA LEU A 149 -0.05 -11.27 -4.11
C LEU A 149 -0.75 -10.76 -5.36
N TYR A 150 -0.29 -11.21 -6.52
CA TYR A 150 -0.80 -10.79 -7.81
C TYR A 150 -1.16 -12.01 -8.64
N TRP A 151 -2.41 -12.11 -9.09
CA TRP A 151 -2.88 -13.14 -10.01
C TRP A 151 -3.05 -12.52 -11.38
N THR A 152 -2.45 -13.10 -12.41
CA THR A 152 -2.50 -12.59 -13.78
C THR A 152 -2.27 -13.73 -14.78
N ASN A 153 -2.84 -13.60 -15.98
CA ASN A 153 -2.54 -14.42 -17.13
C ASN A 153 -1.48 -13.78 -18.06
N LEU A 154 -0.95 -12.61 -17.66
CA LEU A 154 0.22 -12.01 -18.31
C LEU A 154 1.48 -12.81 -17.96
N LYS A 155 2.45 -12.82 -18.87
CA LYS A 155 3.77 -13.36 -18.60
C LYS A 155 4.55 -12.40 -17.70
N VAL A 156 4.93 -12.86 -16.52
CA VAL A 156 5.74 -12.07 -15.58
C VAL A 156 7.19 -12.58 -15.63
N ASP A 157 8.11 -11.73 -16.05
CA ASP A 157 9.54 -12.07 -16.15
C ASP A 157 10.26 -11.91 -14.80
N GLY A 158 9.92 -12.79 -13.85
CA GLY A 158 10.54 -12.80 -12.51
C GLY A 158 10.14 -11.65 -11.60
N LEU A 159 10.99 -11.30 -10.64
CA LEU A 159 10.78 -10.17 -9.74
C LEU A 159 11.36 -8.87 -10.34
N PRO A 160 10.79 -7.70 -9.99
CA PRO A 160 11.36 -6.44 -10.43
C PRO A 160 12.78 -6.26 -9.89
N GLN A 161 13.63 -5.60 -10.67
CA GLN A 161 14.99 -5.26 -10.24
C GLN A 161 14.97 -4.36 -8.99
N ASP A 162 15.85 -4.66 -8.03
CA ASP A 162 16.00 -3.81 -6.84
C ASP A 162 16.62 -2.46 -7.23
N LYS A 163 15.83 -1.39 -7.03
CA LYS A 163 16.25 -0.01 -7.27
C LYS A 163 17.08 0.58 -6.12
N GLY A 164 17.23 -0.12 -5.00
CA GLY A 164 17.98 0.34 -3.83
C GLY A 164 17.39 1.55 -3.11
N ILE A 165 16.17 1.98 -3.40
CA ILE A 165 15.55 3.20 -2.85
C ILE A 165 15.34 3.05 -1.34
N LYS A 166 15.90 3.96 -0.55
CA LYS A 166 15.80 3.97 0.91
C LYS A 166 14.78 5.00 1.39
N LEU A 167 14.28 4.83 2.61
CA LEU A 167 13.31 5.75 3.20
C LEU A 167 13.86 7.20 3.27
N LYS A 168 15.14 7.38 3.57
CA LYS A 168 15.79 8.69 3.57
C LYS A 168 15.77 9.42 2.22
N ASP A 169 15.68 8.66 1.12
CA ASP A 169 15.76 9.21 -0.24
C ASP A 169 14.43 9.86 -0.68
N ILE A 170 13.34 9.59 0.07
CA ILE A 170 12.01 10.10 -0.26
C ILE A 170 11.53 11.22 0.69
N ILE A 171 12.28 11.52 1.74
CA ILE A 171 11.91 12.53 2.74
C ILE A 171 12.18 13.94 2.20
N GLU A 172 11.22 14.86 2.41
CA GLU A 172 11.26 16.24 1.86
C GLU A 172 12.23 17.18 2.58
N ASP A 173 12.60 16.85 3.81
CA ASP A 173 13.35 17.75 4.68
C ASP A 173 14.52 17.04 5.41
N SER A 174 15.13 17.73 6.36
CA SER A 174 16.24 17.21 7.16
C SER A 174 15.84 16.19 8.24
N PHE A 175 14.64 15.66 8.19
CA PHE A 175 14.23 14.62 9.12
C PHE A 175 15.00 13.31 8.88
N LEU A 176 15.28 12.62 9.97
CA LEU A 176 16.04 11.38 9.97
C LEU A 176 15.09 10.19 9.94
N THR A 177 15.56 9.11 9.34
CA THR A 177 14.88 7.83 9.32
C THR A 177 15.64 6.83 10.20
N ASP A 178 14.91 5.98 10.92
CA ASP A 178 15.47 4.93 11.78
C ASP A 178 15.65 3.59 11.06
N ARG A 179 15.26 3.53 9.79
CA ARG A 179 15.31 2.32 8.94
C ARG A 179 15.43 2.64 7.47
N ASP A 180 15.90 1.68 6.70
CA ASP A 180 16.04 1.82 5.25
C ASP A 180 14.71 1.72 4.49
N LYS A 181 13.78 0.90 4.97
CA LYS A 181 12.47 0.71 4.34
C LYS A 181 11.35 0.97 5.34
N SER A 182 10.37 1.77 4.97
CA SER A 182 9.24 2.09 5.83
C SER A 182 8.35 0.87 6.11
N HIS A 183 7.55 0.96 7.16
CA HIS A 183 6.40 0.08 7.34
C HIS A 183 5.41 0.29 6.18
N CYS A 184 4.62 -0.76 5.89
CA CYS A 184 3.57 -0.69 4.88
C CYS A 184 2.60 0.46 5.16
N LEU A 185 2.39 1.31 4.17
CA LEU A 185 1.37 2.35 4.22
C LEU A 185 -0.03 1.69 4.24
N ASP A 186 -0.84 2.04 5.24
CA ASP A 186 -2.22 1.56 5.38
C ASP A 186 -3.24 2.69 5.24
N ALA A 187 -4.51 2.36 4.96
CA ALA A 187 -5.60 3.33 4.80
C ALA A 187 -5.86 4.19 6.06
N ASN A 188 -5.41 3.76 7.22
CA ASN A 188 -5.53 4.48 8.48
C ASN A 188 -4.29 5.31 8.83
N TYR A 189 -3.37 5.50 7.88
CA TYR A 189 -2.13 6.24 8.12
C TYR A 189 -2.39 7.70 8.58
N PHE A 190 -3.50 8.30 8.16
CA PHE A 190 -3.92 9.62 8.64
C PHE A 190 -4.03 9.72 10.18
N LYS A 191 -4.29 8.60 10.88
CA LYS A 191 -4.29 8.47 12.35
C LYS A 191 -2.87 8.32 12.94
N GLY A 192 -1.82 8.41 12.13
CA GLY A 192 -0.43 8.26 12.53
C GLY A 192 0.04 9.37 13.47
N GLY A 193 1.29 9.28 13.94
CA GLY A 193 1.90 10.23 14.86
C GLY A 193 1.91 9.76 16.32
N ASN A 194 1.68 8.48 16.59
CA ASN A 194 1.71 7.91 17.93
C ASN A 194 2.93 6.99 18.10
N LEU A 195 3.89 7.39 18.95
CA LEU A 195 5.12 6.64 19.23
C LEU A 195 4.85 5.22 19.73
N LYS A 196 3.82 5.03 20.56
CA LYS A 196 3.44 3.70 21.05
C LYS A 196 3.05 2.76 19.90
N SER A 197 2.23 3.23 18.95
CA SER A 197 1.87 2.44 17.77
C SER A 197 3.08 2.16 16.88
N TYR A 198 4.00 3.10 16.80
CA TYR A 198 5.21 2.97 16.01
C TYR A 198 6.17 1.91 16.55
N PHE A 199 6.55 2.02 17.83
CA PHE A 199 7.52 1.14 18.44
C PHE A 199 6.96 -0.24 18.83
N GLU A 200 5.71 -0.30 19.34
CA GLU A 200 5.14 -1.55 19.82
C GLU A 200 4.41 -2.36 18.74
N LYS A 201 3.81 -1.68 17.75
CA LYS A 201 3.01 -2.33 16.69
C LYS A 201 3.70 -2.35 15.32
N HIS A 202 4.89 -1.77 15.22
CA HIS A 202 5.69 -1.74 14.00
C HIS A 202 4.90 -1.31 12.76
N ARG A 203 4.16 -0.19 12.88
CA ARG A 203 3.37 0.36 11.77
C ARG A 203 3.23 1.88 11.87
N ARG A 204 2.82 2.52 10.76
CA ARG A 204 2.64 3.96 10.65
C ARG A 204 3.94 4.71 10.84
N GLN A 205 4.80 4.56 9.84
CA GLN A 205 6.14 5.15 9.79
C GLN A 205 6.19 6.58 10.33
N LEU A 206 7.20 6.86 11.16
CA LEU A 206 7.55 8.19 11.64
C LEU A 206 8.94 8.57 11.14
N VAL A 207 9.16 9.87 11.05
CA VAL A 207 10.48 10.47 10.83
C VAL A 207 10.78 11.44 11.95
N PHE A 208 12.07 11.66 12.23
CA PHE A 208 12.57 12.29 13.44
C PHE A 208 13.47 13.48 13.08
N SER A 209 13.37 14.58 13.81
CA SER A 209 14.29 15.72 13.69
C SER A 209 15.16 15.83 14.94
N LYS A 210 16.44 16.07 14.74
CA LYS A 210 17.31 16.52 15.83
C LYS A 210 17.09 18.02 16.01
N SER A 211 16.33 18.44 16.98
CA SER A 211 16.45 19.81 17.44
C SER A 211 17.65 19.91 18.38
N GLY A 212 18.44 20.97 18.21
CA GLY A 212 19.79 21.11 18.77
C GLY A 212 19.95 20.73 20.26
N ASN A 213 21.14 20.27 20.59
CA ASN A 213 21.68 20.04 21.94
C ASN A 213 20.79 19.19 22.87
N THR A 214 20.64 17.92 22.58
CA THR A 214 19.93 17.00 23.47
C THR A 214 20.91 15.96 24.01
N ASN A 215 21.17 16.02 25.30
CA ASN A 215 21.76 14.90 26.02
C ASN A 215 20.73 13.76 26.03
N PRO A 216 21.08 12.56 25.56
CA PRO A 216 20.16 11.41 25.62
C PRO A 216 19.84 11.13 27.08
N LYS A 217 18.56 10.84 27.36
CA LYS A 217 18.07 10.44 28.68
C LYS A 217 17.61 8.98 28.63
N ILE A 218 17.74 8.28 29.73
CA ILE A 218 17.20 6.93 29.88
C ILE A 218 15.86 7.02 30.59
N ARG A 219 14.80 6.50 29.96
CA ARG A 219 13.52 6.29 30.60
C ARG A 219 13.48 4.92 31.23
N GLN A 220 13.28 4.87 32.54
CA GLN A 220 13.04 3.65 33.28
C GLN A 220 11.54 3.46 33.51
N ILE A 221 11.01 2.26 33.26
CA ILE A 221 9.62 1.89 33.59
C ILE A 221 9.56 1.57 35.06
N PRO A 222 8.54 2.05 35.82
CA PRO A 222 8.37 1.72 37.23
C PRO A 222 8.30 0.19 37.42
N ARG A 223 9.11 -0.35 38.35
CA ARG A 223 9.09 -1.78 38.68
C ARG A 223 9.52 -2.01 40.14
N GLY A 224 8.66 -2.64 40.92
CA GLY A 224 8.93 -2.85 42.36
C GLY A 224 9.19 -1.53 43.07
N TRP A 225 10.30 -1.41 43.76
CA TRP A 225 10.74 -0.21 44.48
C TRP A 225 11.27 0.92 43.54
N ASN A 226 11.53 0.61 42.28
CA ASN A 226 11.98 1.61 41.33
C ASN A 226 10.78 2.41 40.78
N LYS A 227 10.69 3.69 41.18
CA LYS A 227 9.63 4.59 40.74
C LYS A 227 9.70 4.95 39.24
N GLY A 228 10.70 4.47 38.52
CA GLY A 228 10.92 4.80 37.12
C GLY A 228 11.25 6.28 36.90
N GLY A 229 10.98 6.77 35.69
CA GLY A 229 11.21 8.17 35.31
C GLY A 229 12.36 8.35 34.35
N LEU A 230 12.66 9.63 34.05
CA LEU A 230 13.73 10.05 33.14
C LEU A 230 15.01 10.27 33.94
N LYS A 231 16.11 9.66 33.51
CA LYS A 231 17.44 9.87 34.06
C LYS A 231 18.37 10.46 33.00
N ALA A 232 19.10 11.52 33.34
CA ALA A 232 20.14 12.05 32.49
C ALA A 232 21.29 11.02 32.33
N LEU A 233 21.87 10.96 31.15
CA LEU A 233 23.06 10.17 30.88
C LEU A 233 24.27 11.03 31.16
N ASP A 234 24.81 10.93 32.38
CA ASP A 234 26.07 11.59 32.77
C ASP A 234 27.31 10.75 32.36
N GLY A 235 27.28 10.28 31.10
CA GLY A 235 28.35 9.43 30.56
C GLY A 235 28.36 7.99 31.03
N LYS A 236 27.45 7.57 31.93
CA LYS A 236 27.36 6.18 32.43
C LYS A 236 25.94 5.62 32.20
N VAL A 237 25.86 4.48 31.52
CA VAL A 237 24.61 3.74 31.33
C VAL A 237 24.38 2.88 32.59
N PRO A 238 23.14 2.81 33.14
CA PRO A 238 22.82 1.89 34.20
C PRO A 238 23.15 0.44 33.82
N SER A 239 23.54 -0.38 34.80
CA SER A 239 23.92 -1.78 34.56
C SER A 239 22.84 -2.53 33.78
N LEU A 240 23.27 -3.21 32.73
CA LEU A 240 22.43 -4.15 31.97
C LEU A 240 22.18 -5.39 32.85
N THR A 241 20.94 -5.62 33.23
CA THR A 241 20.52 -6.89 33.85
C THR A 241 20.03 -7.85 32.79
N THR A 242 19.98 -9.15 33.09
CA THR A 242 19.54 -10.21 32.18
C THR A 242 18.12 -10.01 31.59
N SER A 243 17.28 -9.18 32.23
CA SER A 243 15.95 -8.74 31.76
C SER A 243 15.89 -7.26 31.37
N GLY A 244 17.03 -6.61 31.23
CA GLY A 244 17.13 -5.17 30.97
C GLY A 244 16.64 -4.75 29.58
N TRP A 245 16.64 -5.67 28.63
CA TRP A 245 16.26 -5.41 27.24
C TRP A 245 14.74 -5.40 27.02
N GLU A 246 13.96 -6.05 27.89
CA GLU A 246 12.51 -6.14 27.71
C GLU A 246 11.73 -4.99 28.33
N HIS A 247 12.21 -4.43 29.47
CA HIS A 247 11.40 -3.50 30.28
C HIS A 247 12.14 -2.35 30.92
N ASN A 248 13.46 -2.26 30.84
CA ASN A 248 14.24 -1.20 31.50
C ASN A 248 15.21 -0.52 30.52
N ASN A 249 15.40 0.77 30.68
CA ASN A 249 16.38 1.57 29.96
C ASN A 249 16.05 1.84 28.47
N HIS A 250 14.87 2.40 28.23
CA HIS A 250 14.59 2.99 26.93
C HIS A 250 15.36 4.29 26.78
N LEU A 251 16.24 4.37 25.78
CA LEU A 251 16.78 5.65 25.33
C LEU A 251 15.62 6.54 24.92
N THR A 252 15.39 7.61 25.69
CA THR A 252 14.47 8.65 25.30
C THR A 252 15.28 9.91 25.02
N PHE A 253 14.94 10.56 23.95
CA PHE A 253 15.41 11.88 23.64
C PHE A 253 14.37 12.86 24.18
N ASP A 254 14.61 13.46 25.34
CA ASP A 254 13.75 14.50 25.88
C ASP A 254 14.20 15.86 25.35
N GLU A 255 13.21 16.72 25.13
CA GLU A 255 13.37 18.14 24.79
C GLU A 255 14.25 18.38 23.57
N GLY A 256 13.68 18.16 22.41
CA GLY A 256 14.30 18.51 21.14
C GLY A 256 14.20 17.44 20.05
N LEU A 257 13.77 16.22 20.33
CA LEU A 257 13.38 15.28 19.29
C LEU A 257 11.92 15.57 18.90
N THR A 258 11.74 16.23 17.81
CA THR A 258 10.43 16.30 17.16
C THR A 258 10.29 15.13 16.21
N TYR A 259 9.08 14.65 16.07
CA TYR A 259 8.76 13.60 15.10
C TYR A 259 7.47 13.95 14.38
N ARG A 260 7.35 13.47 13.19
CA ARG A 260 6.13 13.58 12.39
C ARG A 260 5.83 12.30 11.62
N LYS A 261 4.60 12.13 11.19
CA LYS A 261 4.27 11.17 10.16
C LYS A 261 4.81 11.66 8.82
N LEU A 262 4.89 10.76 7.85
CA LEU A 262 5.20 11.11 6.47
C LEU A 262 4.15 12.09 5.93
N THR A 263 4.58 13.03 5.08
CA THR A 263 3.67 13.90 4.36
C THR A 263 2.89 13.11 3.28
N PRO A 264 1.79 13.66 2.74
CA PRO A 264 1.13 13.02 1.60
C PRO A 264 2.06 12.86 0.39
N LEU A 265 2.96 13.80 0.14
CA LEU A 265 3.94 13.74 -0.94
C LEU A 265 4.94 12.59 -0.72
N GLU A 266 5.47 12.43 0.48
CA GLU A 266 6.31 11.28 0.83
C GLU A 266 5.56 9.94 0.70
N CYS A 267 4.25 9.92 0.97
CA CYS A 267 3.41 8.75 0.73
C CYS A 267 3.16 8.48 -0.77
N GLU A 268 3.04 9.54 -1.61
CA GLU A 268 3.02 9.41 -3.07
C GLU A 268 4.33 8.76 -3.57
N ARG A 269 5.48 9.24 -3.09
CA ARG A 269 6.80 8.64 -3.38
C ARG A 269 6.89 7.17 -2.94
N LEU A 270 6.35 6.81 -1.76
CA LEU A 270 6.29 5.41 -1.31
C LEU A 270 5.47 4.51 -2.23
N GLN A 271 4.39 5.03 -2.81
CA GLN A 271 3.56 4.29 -3.75
C GLN A 271 4.03 4.48 -5.21
N THR A 272 5.14 5.18 -5.39
CA THR A 272 5.67 5.55 -6.72
C THR A 272 4.63 6.23 -7.62
N VAL A 273 3.70 6.97 -7.00
CA VAL A 273 2.70 7.81 -7.65
C VAL A 273 3.36 9.14 -8.05
N PRO A 274 2.98 9.78 -9.15
CA PRO A 274 3.46 11.11 -9.51
C PRO A 274 3.24 12.13 -8.39
N GLU A 275 4.23 12.99 -8.14
CA GLU A 275 4.14 14.00 -7.09
C GLU A 275 2.96 14.95 -7.35
N GLY A 276 2.18 15.20 -6.30
CA GLY A 276 1.01 16.09 -6.38
C GLY A 276 -0.24 15.44 -6.97
N TYR A 277 -0.18 14.20 -7.42
CA TYR A 277 -1.30 13.49 -8.04
C TYR A 277 -2.57 13.50 -7.18
N THR A 278 -2.42 13.39 -5.85
CA THR A 278 -3.55 13.35 -4.92
C THR A 278 -3.95 14.72 -4.35
N ASN A 279 -3.41 15.85 -4.85
CA ASN A 279 -3.62 17.19 -4.27
C ASN A 279 -5.05 17.72 -4.36
N HIS A 280 -5.95 17.03 -5.05
CA HIS A 280 -7.33 17.44 -5.32
C HIS A 280 -8.30 17.20 -4.15
N VAL A 281 -7.81 16.61 -3.05
CA VAL A 281 -8.61 16.26 -1.87
C VAL A 281 -7.87 16.56 -0.57
N SER A 282 -8.57 16.49 0.57
CA SER A 282 -7.94 16.72 1.87
C SER A 282 -6.85 15.68 2.20
N ASN A 283 -5.87 16.06 3.03
CA ASN A 283 -4.77 15.17 3.43
C ASN A 283 -5.27 13.85 4.03
N THR A 284 -6.38 13.85 4.77
CA THR A 284 -6.98 12.61 5.31
C THR A 284 -7.37 11.66 4.18
N GLN A 285 -7.98 12.18 3.12
CA GLN A 285 -8.38 11.37 1.96
C GLN A 285 -7.16 10.93 1.13
N ARG A 286 -6.16 11.81 0.97
CA ARG A 286 -4.87 11.45 0.35
C ARG A 286 -4.23 10.25 1.03
N TYR A 287 -4.08 10.28 2.35
CA TYR A 287 -3.52 9.14 3.09
C TYR A 287 -4.35 7.87 2.95
N LYS A 288 -5.69 7.99 2.96
CA LYS A 288 -6.60 6.85 2.82
C LYS A 288 -6.42 6.17 1.46
N MET A 289 -6.46 6.92 0.37
CA MET A 289 -6.34 6.37 -0.98
C MET A 289 -4.93 5.86 -1.28
N LEU A 290 -3.87 6.54 -0.82
CA LEU A 290 -2.49 6.08 -0.96
C LEU A 290 -2.24 4.80 -0.16
N GLY A 291 -2.87 4.63 1.01
CA GLY A 291 -2.79 3.40 1.79
C GLY A 291 -3.51 2.20 1.15
N ASN A 292 -4.61 2.45 0.44
CA ASN A 292 -5.36 1.44 -0.32
C ASN A 292 -4.74 1.18 -1.70
N GLY A 293 -4.14 2.19 -2.31
CA GLY A 293 -3.62 2.15 -3.67
C GLY A 293 -2.48 1.14 -3.88
N TRP A 294 -2.19 0.88 -5.13
CA TRP A 294 -1.08 0.03 -5.55
C TRP A 294 0.24 0.80 -5.57
N THR A 295 1.37 0.07 -5.49
CA THR A 295 2.67 0.62 -5.81
C THR A 295 2.85 0.59 -7.33
N ILE A 296 2.88 1.75 -7.96
CA ILE A 296 2.79 1.87 -9.42
C ILE A 296 3.89 1.08 -10.13
N ASP A 297 5.14 1.19 -9.68
CA ASP A 297 6.27 0.50 -10.32
C ASP A 297 6.17 -1.04 -10.26
N VAL A 298 5.43 -1.60 -9.29
CA VAL A 298 5.11 -3.03 -9.27
C VAL A 298 4.09 -3.35 -10.37
N ILE A 299 3.06 -2.52 -10.53
CA ILE A 299 2.05 -2.72 -11.56
C ILE A 299 2.67 -2.56 -12.96
N THR A 300 3.50 -1.54 -13.15
CA THR A 300 4.28 -1.34 -14.39
C THR A 300 5.09 -2.58 -14.75
N HIS A 301 5.80 -3.18 -13.77
CA HIS A 301 6.54 -4.42 -13.99
C HIS A 301 5.62 -5.59 -14.41
N LEU A 302 4.46 -5.74 -13.78
CA LEU A 302 3.50 -6.81 -14.07
C LEU A 302 2.83 -6.65 -15.44
N LEU A 303 2.65 -5.41 -15.90
CA LEU A 303 2.02 -5.09 -17.19
C LEU A 303 3.04 -4.98 -18.35
N HIS A 304 4.34 -5.17 -18.09
CA HIS A 304 5.40 -4.95 -19.07
C HIS A 304 5.26 -5.80 -20.37
N GLU A 305 4.64 -6.97 -20.29
CA GLU A 305 4.33 -7.77 -21.48
C GLU A 305 3.47 -7.00 -22.50
N LEU A 306 2.58 -6.11 -22.02
CA LEU A 306 1.68 -5.33 -22.87
C LEU A 306 2.42 -4.25 -23.69
N GLU A 307 3.64 -3.87 -23.30
CA GLU A 307 4.49 -2.93 -24.04
C GLU A 307 5.06 -3.55 -25.31
N ARG A 308 5.20 -4.90 -25.35
CA ARG A 308 5.72 -5.60 -26.50
C ARG A 308 4.67 -5.57 -27.62
N LYS A 309 4.81 -4.62 -28.54
CA LYS A 309 4.14 -4.70 -29.85
C LYS A 309 4.81 -5.84 -30.63
N ASP A 310 4.07 -6.90 -30.92
CA ASP A 310 4.47 -7.94 -31.87
C ASP A 310 4.74 -7.35 -33.27
#